data_3cee7abf3e61d207e50316da340718d1
#
_entry.id   3cee7abf3e61d207e50316da340718d1
#
_cell.length_a   1.000
_cell.length_b   1.000
_cell.length_c   1.000
_cell.angle_alpha   90.00
_cell.angle_beta   90.00
_cell.angle_gamma   90.00
#
_symmetry.space_group_name_H-M   'P 1'
#
loop_
_entity.id
_entity.type
_entity.pdbx_description
1 polymer ?
#
loop_
_entity_poly.entity_id
_entity_poly.type
_entity_poly.pdbx_seq_one_letter_code
_entity_poly.pdbx_strand_id
1 'polypeptide(L)'
;MLFFLTLTACDTHTTYRSSVPSYPVNIRINTYEGTYVHFKPEYPYTYMIVDKDGYHFNGQTMPRKETDRFGYAGVVVYIDGFGTYSAYDMACPHCVKQDTPVEIDGMLATCPLCGEEYDLGTGYATPQKGISDEALRRYDLIVSNGVITIRN
;
A
#
# COMPACT_ATOMS: atom_id res chain seq x y z
N MET A 1 8.48 34.83 44.98
CA MET A 1 8.39 33.39 44.91
C MET A 1 7.73 33.06 43.57
N LEU A 2 8.53 32.74 42.52
CA LEU A 2 8.09 32.59 41.15
C LEU A 2 7.88 31.05 40.89
N PHE A 3 6.64 30.64 40.65
CA PHE A 3 6.32 29.28 40.29
C PHE A 3 6.57 29.10 38.79
N PHE A 4 7.59 28.30 38.43
CA PHE A 4 7.76 27.79 37.07
C PHE A 4 6.86 26.60 36.86
N LEU A 5 5.81 26.77 36.05
CA LEU A 5 5.03 25.66 35.49
C LEU A 5 5.84 25.05 34.35
N THR A 6 6.43 23.87 34.56
CA THR A 6 6.96 23.05 33.47
C THR A 6 5.83 22.32 32.77
N LEU A 7 5.47 22.78 31.58
CA LEU A 7 4.61 22.05 30.65
C LEU A 7 5.42 20.88 30.12
N THR A 8 5.18 19.68 30.63
CA THR A 8 5.61 18.44 30.01
C THR A 8 4.68 18.18 28.83
N ALA A 9 5.16 18.47 27.61
CA ALA A 9 4.54 18.01 26.39
C ALA A 9 4.66 16.49 26.36
N CYS A 10 3.55 15.77 26.56
CA CYS A 10 3.45 14.35 26.22
C CYS A 10 3.45 14.24 24.70
N ASP A 11 4.61 13.94 24.13
CA ASP A 11 4.73 13.45 22.77
C ASP A 11 4.16 12.02 22.73
N THR A 12 2.85 11.92 22.50
CA THR A 12 2.23 10.63 22.18
C THR A 12 2.55 10.29 20.73
N HIS A 13 3.77 9.88 20.45
CA HIS A 13 4.08 9.10 19.26
C HIS A 13 3.35 7.76 19.38
N THR A 14 2.10 7.72 18.95
CA THR A 14 1.42 6.45 18.66
C THR A 14 2.13 5.84 17.45
N THR A 15 3.13 5.03 17.71
CA THR A 15 3.71 4.16 16.69
C THR A 15 2.63 3.17 16.29
N TYR A 16 1.95 3.43 15.18
CA TYR A 16 0.94 2.53 14.63
C TYR A 16 1.66 1.24 14.21
N ARG A 17 1.57 0.21 15.05
CA ARG A 17 2.14 -1.10 14.75
C ARG A 17 1.14 -1.88 13.91
N SER A 18 1.46 -2.08 12.64
CA SER A 18 0.70 -3.02 11.81
C SER A 18 0.92 -4.46 12.30
N SER A 19 -0.15 -5.25 12.31
CA SER A 19 -0.10 -6.70 12.56
C SER A 19 0.66 -7.44 11.44
N VAL A 20 0.69 -6.87 10.24
CA VAL A 20 1.47 -7.40 9.12
C VAL A 20 2.97 -7.16 9.38
N PRO A 21 3.82 -8.21 9.28
CA PRO A 21 5.26 -8.07 9.48
C PRO A 21 5.91 -7.06 8.53
N SER A 22 6.92 -6.34 9.04
CA SER A 22 7.70 -5.41 8.22
C SER A 22 8.74 -6.17 7.40
N TYR A 23 8.40 -6.44 6.15
CA TYR A 23 9.34 -6.98 5.16
C TYR A 23 9.87 -5.87 4.27
N PRO A 24 11.10 -6.01 3.73
CA PRO A 24 11.69 -4.98 2.88
C PRO A 24 10.83 -4.67 1.65
N VAL A 25 10.70 -3.38 1.34
CA VAL A 25 10.10 -2.89 0.10
C VAL A 25 11.10 -1.99 -0.61
N ASN A 26 11.32 -2.28 -1.86
CA ASN A 26 12.10 -1.46 -2.78
C ASN A 26 11.55 -1.64 -4.19
N ILE A 27 10.65 -0.75 -4.60
CA ILE A 27 9.96 -0.81 -5.89
C ILE A 27 10.18 0.52 -6.60
N ARG A 28 10.49 0.46 -7.89
CA ARG A 28 10.64 1.63 -8.74
C ARG A 28 9.90 1.45 -10.06
N ILE A 29 8.90 2.30 -10.31
CA ILE A 29 8.07 2.29 -11.51
C ILE A 29 8.34 3.59 -12.29
N ASN A 30 8.77 3.48 -13.54
CA ASN A 30 8.93 4.63 -14.43
C ASN A 30 7.70 4.73 -15.34
N THR A 31 6.84 5.72 -15.08
CA THR A 31 5.59 5.91 -15.83
C THR A 31 5.79 6.49 -17.24
N TYR A 32 7.02 6.72 -17.66
CA TYR A 32 7.35 7.12 -19.03
C TYR A 32 7.77 5.94 -19.90
N GLU A 33 7.90 4.73 -19.34
CA GLU A 33 8.43 3.57 -20.05
C GLU A 33 7.37 2.47 -20.24
N GLY A 34 7.35 1.90 -21.43
CA GLY A 34 6.61 0.67 -21.75
C GLY A 34 5.14 0.72 -21.37
N THR A 35 4.67 -0.32 -20.74
CA THR A 35 3.26 -0.49 -20.32
C THR A 35 2.85 0.46 -19.20
N TYR A 36 3.80 1.00 -18.43
CA TYR A 36 3.53 1.87 -17.30
C TYR A 36 3.05 3.27 -17.68
N VAL A 37 3.11 3.64 -18.98
CA VAL A 37 2.65 4.96 -19.48
C VAL A 37 1.18 5.24 -19.20
N HIS A 38 0.38 4.20 -18.97
CA HIS A 38 -1.03 4.30 -18.60
C HIS A 38 -1.29 4.25 -17.09
N PHE A 39 -0.24 4.08 -16.27
CA PHE A 39 -0.35 4.12 -14.83
C PHE A 39 -0.08 5.53 -14.31
N LYS A 40 -1.05 6.42 -14.52
CA LYS A 40 -0.94 7.87 -14.25
C LYS A 40 -2.20 8.40 -13.54
N PRO A 41 -2.09 9.56 -12.85
CA PRO A 41 -3.19 10.21 -12.14
C PRO A 41 -4.45 10.46 -12.98
N GLU A 42 -4.30 10.62 -14.29
CA GLU A 42 -5.41 10.81 -15.23
C GLU A 42 -6.32 9.57 -15.38
N TYR A 43 -5.86 8.42 -14.88
CA TYR A 43 -6.59 7.16 -14.88
C TYR A 43 -6.88 6.72 -13.43
N PRO A 44 -7.80 7.39 -12.71
CA PRO A 44 -8.13 7.05 -11.33
C PRO A 44 -8.72 5.63 -11.22
N TYR A 45 -8.66 5.07 -10.02
CA TYR A 45 -9.13 3.72 -9.69
C TYR A 45 -8.38 2.59 -10.42
N THR A 46 -7.21 2.89 -10.95
CA THR A 46 -6.30 1.87 -11.49
C THR A 46 -5.29 1.41 -10.43
N TYR A 47 -4.83 0.20 -10.58
CA TYR A 47 -3.84 -0.37 -9.66
C TYR A 47 -2.82 -1.23 -10.39
N MET A 48 -1.69 -1.40 -9.74
CA MET A 48 -0.62 -2.30 -10.13
C MET A 48 -0.25 -3.17 -8.94
N ILE A 49 -0.10 -4.47 -9.16
CA ILE A 49 0.38 -5.40 -8.14
C ILE A 49 1.83 -5.73 -8.42
N VAL A 50 2.67 -5.70 -7.38
CA VAL A 50 4.07 -6.12 -7.44
C VAL A 50 4.28 -7.25 -6.44
N ASP A 51 4.64 -8.42 -6.93
CA ASP A 51 4.84 -9.62 -6.13
C ASP A 51 6.07 -10.43 -6.59
N LYS A 52 6.17 -11.66 -6.13
CA LYS A 52 7.27 -12.58 -6.49
C LYS A 52 7.39 -12.85 -7.99
N ASP A 53 6.29 -12.77 -8.74
CA ASP A 53 6.20 -13.10 -10.16
C ASP A 53 6.45 -11.89 -11.07
N GLY A 54 6.31 -10.67 -10.55
CA GLY A 54 6.59 -9.44 -11.29
C GLY A 54 5.67 -8.27 -11.00
N TYR A 55 5.54 -7.40 -11.98
CA TYR A 55 4.64 -6.24 -11.99
C TYR A 55 3.43 -6.56 -12.84
N HIS A 56 2.26 -6.61 -12.23
CA HIS A 56 0.99 -6.95 -12.89
C HIS A 56 0.16 -5.70 -13.11
N PHE A 57 -0.02 -5.34 -14.37
CA PHE A 57 -0.81 -4.18 -14.77
C PHE A 57 -1.53 -4.42 -16.10
N ASN A 58 -2.83 -4.10 -16.16
CA ASN A 58 -3.66 -4.27 -17.36
C ASN A 58 -3.57 -5.67 -18.00
N GLY A 59 -3.58 -6.71 -17.19
CA GLY A 59 -3.51 -8.11 -17.67
C GLY A 59 -2.13 -8.55 -18.19
N GLN A 60 -1.13 -7.69 -18.07
CA GLN A 60 0.25 -8.00 -18.43
C GLN A 60 1.12 -8.16 -17.17
N THR A 61 2.09 -9.07 -17.26
CA THR A 61 3.10 -9.26 -16.22
C THR A 61 4.47 -8.89 -16.78
N MET A 62 5.11 -7.89 -16.18
CA MET A 62 6.45 -7.46 -16.50
C MET A 62 7.43 -8.01 -15.46
N PRO A 63 8.64 -8.43 -15.88
CA PRO A 63 9.61 -9.00 -14.96
C PRO A 63 10.09 -7.99 -13.93
N ARG A 64 10.28 -8.45 -12.70
CA ARG A 64 10.94 -7.68 -11.66
C ARG A 64 12.47 -7.75 -11.77
N LYS A 65 13.14 -6.77 -11.17
CA LYS A 65 14.60 -6.78 -11.02
C LYS A 65 15.00 -7.59 -9.77
N GLU A 66 16.19 -8.11 -9.74
CA GLU A 66 16.72 -8.84 -8.57
C GLU A 66 16.78 -7.97 -7.30
N THR A 67 16.91 -6.65 -7.48
CA THR A 67 16.93 -5.69 -6.38
C THR A 67 15.57 -5.34 -5.83
N ASP A 68 14.49 -5.69 -6.53
CA ASP A 68 13.14 -5.38 -6.10
C ASP A 68 12.75 -6.19 -4.86
N ARG A 69 12.07 -5.53 -3.94
CA ARG A 69 11.52 -6.11 -2.71
C ARG A 69 10.08 -5.68 -2.60
N PHE A 70 9.18 -6.61 -2.34
CA PHE A 70 7.74 -6.43 -2.49
C PHE A 70 6.95 -6.69 -1.19
N GLY A 71 7.57 -6.43 -0.04
CA GLY A 71 6.90 -6.55 1.25
C GLY A 71 6.61 -7.98 1.68
N TYR A 72 5.55 -8.16 2.47
CA TYR A 72 5.22 -9.45 3.06
C TYR A 72 4.39 -10.34 2.11
N ALA A 73 3.28 -9.83 1.56
CA ALA A 73 2.40 -10.60 0.67
C ALA A 73 2.27 -10.00 -0.75
N GLY A 74 3.16 -9.10 -1.12
CA GLY A 74 3.06 -8.30 -2.33
C GLY A 74 2.63 -6.87 -2.00
N VAL A 75 2.79 -5.97 -2.97
CA VAL A 75 2.43 -4.56 -2.86
C VAL A 75 1.40 -4.22 -3.92
N VAL A 76 0.28 -3.65 -3.52
CA VAL A 76 -0.62 -2.97 -4.44
C VAL A 76 -0.28 -1.48 -4.45
N VAL A 77 -0.05 -0.92 -5.64
CA VAL A 77 0.06 0.50 -5.89
C VAL A 77 -1.25 0.95 -6.52
N TYR A 78 -1.93 1.89 -5.90
CA TYR A 78 -3.30 2.29 -6.25
C TYR A 78 -3.37 3.78 -6.54
N ILE A 79 -4.17 4.17 -7.51
CA ILE A 79 -4.50 5.58 -7.82
C ILE A 79 -5.93 5.83 -7.38
N ASP A 80 -6.13 6.67 -6.37
CA ASP A 80 -7.45 7.02 -5.86
C ASP A 80 -8.23 7.96 -6.78
N GLY A 81 -9.47 8.30 -6.38
CA GLY A 81 -10.34 9.19 -7.15
C GLY A 81 -9.82 10.62 -7.32
N PHE A 82 -8.83 11.02 -6.54
CA PHE A 82 -8.15 12.32 -6.62
C PHE A 82 -6.86 12.29 -7.46
N GLY A 83 -6.50 11.12 -8.00
CA GLY A 83 -5.26 10.92 -8.74
C GLY A 83 -4.03 10.80 -7.84
N THR A 84 -4.21 10.45 -6.57
CA THR A 84 -3.11 10.27 -5.62
C THR A 84 -2.67 8.80 -5.58
N TYR A 85 -1.36 8.58 -5.64
CA TYR A 85 -0.80 7.25 -5.48
C TYR A 85 -0.72 6.85 -4.01
N SER A 86 -1.06 5.61 -3.74
CA SER A 86 -0.87 4.96 -2.44
C SER A 86 -0.31 3.56 -2.64
N ALA A 87 0.43 3.05 -1.66
CA ALA A 87 1.01 1.70 -1.72
C ALA A 87 0.74 0.96 -0.42
N TYR A 88 0.27 -0.29 -0.54
CA TYR A 88 -0.09 -1.13 0.60
C TYR A 88 0.45 -2.55 0.43
N ASP A 89 0.79 -3.19 1.57
CA ASP A 89 0.98 -4.64 1.59
C ASP A 89 -0.35 -5.34 1.33
N MET A 90 -0.31 -6.40 0.56
CA MET A 90 -1.51 -7.18 0.22
C MET A 90 -1.90 -8.21 1.28
N ALA A 91 -1.17 -8.28 2.40
CA ALA A 91 -1.58 -9.13 3.51
C ALA A 91 -2.77 -8.52 4.25
N CYS A 92 -3.80 -9.33 4.50
CA CYS A 92 -4.88 -8.96 5.40
C CYS A 92 -4.34 -8.85 6.84
N PRO A 93 -4.49 -7.70 7.53
CA PRO A 93 -4.02 -7.53 8.90
C PRO A 93 -4.66 -8.49 9.92
N HIS A 94 -5.88 -8.94 9.66
CA HIS A 94 -6.57 -9.91 10.50
C HIS A 94 -6.01 -11.34 10.35
N CYS A 95 -5.80 -11.81 9.11
CA CYS A 95 -5.35 -13.18 8.84
C CYS A 95 -3.82 -13.33 8.87
N VAL A 96 -3.09 -12.30 8.49
CA VAL A 96 -1.62 -12.24 8.43
C VAL A 96 -1.04 -13.44 7.67
N LYS A 97 -1.52 -13.67 6.44
CA LYS A 97 -1.04 -14.74 5.56
C LYS A 97 -0.27 -14.17 4.38
N GLN A 98 0.95 -14.69 4.19
CA GLN A 98 1.85 -14.27 3.12
C GLN A 98 1.43 -14.82 1.75
N ASP A 99 0.89 -16.02 1.74
CA ASP A 99 0.51 -16.77 0.53
C ASP A 99 -0.94 -16.56 0.11
N THR A 100 -1.67 -15.72 0.82
CA THR A 100 -3.08 -15.45 0.55
C THR A 100 -3.34 -13.94 0.58
N PRO A 101 -2.89 -13.22 -0.48
CA PRO A 101 -3.08 -11.79 -0.59
C PRO A 101 -4.56 -11.42 -0.72
N VAL A 102 -4.89 -10.18 -0.37
CA VAL A 102 -6.21 -9.61 -0.66
C VAL A 102 -6.44 -9.53 -2.16
N GLU A 103 -7.67 -9.73 -2.59
CA GLU A 103 -8.11 -9.60 -3.97
C GLU A 103 -8.65 -8.19 -4.22
N ILE A 104 -8.24 -7.58 -5.33
CA ILE A 104 -8.64 -6.21 -5.68
C ILE A 104 -9.77 -6.25 -6.71
N ASP A 105 -10.88 -5.59 -6.38
CA ASP A 105 -11.99 -5.34 -7.30
C ASP A 105 -12.44 -3.88 -7.19
N GLY A 106 -12.13 -3.09 -8.21
CA GLY A 106 -12.43 -1.65 -8.23
C GLY A 106 -11.75 -0.91 -7.07
N MET A 107 -12.54 -0.41 -6.14
CA MET A 107 -12.06 0.33 -4.97
C MET A 107 -11.89 -0.54 -3.72
N LEU A 108 -12.23 -1.82 -3.79
CA LEU A 108 -12.19 -2.72 -2.64
C LEU A 108 -11.05 -3.73 -2.75
N ALA A 109 -10.40 -3.96 -1.62
CA ALA A 109 -9.51 -5.08 -1.41
C ALA A 109 -10.18 -6.04 -0.42
N THR A 110 -10.42 -7.28 -0.83
CA THR A 110 -11.15 -8.27 -0.02
C THR A 110 -10.24 -9.43 0.34
N CYS A 111 -10.22 -9.81 1.61
CA CYS A 111 -9.49 -11.00 2.06
C CYS A 111 -10.30 -12.26 1.72
N PRO A 112 -9.76 -13.19 0.91
CA PRO A 112 -10.49 -14.40 0.53
C PRO A 112 -10.66 -15.40 1.68
N LEU A 113 -9.92 -15.24 2.79
CA LEU A 113 -10.00 -16.13 3.94
C LEU A 113 -11.08 -15.71 4.96
N CYS A 114 -11.11 -14.44 5.33
CA CYS A 114 -12.01 -13.95 6.39
C CYS A 114 -13.12 -13.04 5.88
N GLY A 115 -13.06 -12.57 4.61
CA GLY A 115 -14.04 -11.67 4.03
C GLY A 115 -13.91 -10.21 4.48
N GLU A 116 -12.83 -9.83 5.19
CA GLU A 116 -12.53 -8.43 5.49
C GLU A 116 -12.41 -7.62 4.20
N GLU A 117 -13.01 -6.44 4.17
CA GLU A 117 -12.98 -5.53 3.02
C GLU A 117 -12.31 -4.21 3.41
N TYR A 118 -11.45 -3.71 2.55
CA TYR A 118 -10.68 -2.47 2.73
C TYR A 118 -10.93 -1.50 1.58
N ASP A 119 -11.21 -0.23 1.89
CA ASP A 119 -11.46 0.81 0.89
C ASP A 119 -10.14 1.45 0.43
N LEU A 120 -9.76 1.18 -0.81
CA LEU A 120 -8.59 1.78 -1.46
C LEU A 120 -8.89 3.17 -2.05
N GLY A 121 -10.17 3.45 -2.32
CA GLY A 121 -10.58 4.70 -2.98
C GLY A 121 -10.36 5.95 -2.16
N THR A 122 -10.27 5.84 -0.83
CA THR A 122 -9.99 6.95 0.08
C THR A 122 -8.49 7.23 0.27
N GLY A 123 -7.62 6.37 -0.24
CA GLY A 123 -6.17 6.47 -0.06
C GLY A 123 -5.66 6.03 1.32
N TYR A 124 -6.52 5.44 2.15
CA TYR A 124 -6.15 4.98 3.51
C TYR A 124 -6.27 3.47 3.71
N ALA A 125 -6.90 2.75 2.77
CA ALA A 125 -7.18 1.31 2.84
C ALA A 125 -7.80 0.90 4.18
N THR A 126 -8.78 1.70 4.63
CA THR A 126 -9.49 1.47 5.91
C THR A 126 -10.45 0.30 5.79
N PRO A 127 -10.63 -0.49 6.87
CA PRO A 127 -11.60 -1.58 6.87
C PRO A 127 -13.03 -1.03 6.70
N GLN A 128 -13.81 -1.66 5.83
CA GLN A 128 -15.20 -1.30 5.54
C GLN A 128 -16.18 -2.34 6.06
N LYS A 129 -15.74 -3.60 6.12
CA LYS A 129 -16.54 -4.72 6.55
C LYS A 129 -15.65 -5.77 7.18
N GLY A 130 -16.14 -6.36 8.24
CA GLY A 130 -15.48 -7.39 9.01
C GLY A 130 -15.36 -7.01 10.48
N ILE A 131 -14.37 -7.58 11.16
CA ILE A 131 -14.11 -7.40 12.60
C ILE A 131 -12.80 -6.66 12.89
N SER A 132 -11.97 -6.42 11.86
CA SER A 132 -10.72 -5.67 12.00
C SER A 132 -10.98 -4.17 12.04
N ASP A 133 -10.26 -3.48 12.89
CA ASP A 133 -10.16 -2.02 12.94
C ASP A 133 -8.83 -1.50 12.32
N GLU A 134 -7.98 -2.42 11.88
CA GLU A 134 -6.67 -2.12 11.30
C GLU A 134 -6.76 -2.01 9.77
N ALA A 135 -6.24 -0.90 9.22
CA ALA A 135 -6.08 -0.69 7.77
C ALA A 135 -4.98 -1.58 7.19
N LEU A 136 -4.96 -1.77 5.87
CA LEU A 136 -3.82 -2.41 5.20
C LEU A 136 -2.52 -1.66 5.53
N ARG A 137 -1.42 -2.41 5.70
CA ARG A 137 -0.11 -1.82 5.97
C ARG A 137 0.30 -0.91 4.82
N ARG A 138 0.50 0.38 5.11
CA ARG A 138 0.91 1.38 4.14
C ARG A 138 2.43 1.46 4.05
N TYR A 139 2.92 1.73 2.83
CA TYR A 139 4.32 2.00 2.54
C TYR A 139 4.55 3.45 2.13
N ASP A 140 5.76 3.97 2.37
CA ASP A 140 6.16 5.28 1.90
C ASP A 140 6.29 5.29 0.38
N LEU A 141 5.69 6.29 -0.25
CA LEU A 141 5.67 6.45 -1.69
C LEU A 141 6.05 7.88 -2.06
N ILE A 142 7.02 8.00 -2.97
CA ILE A 142 7.48 9.28 -3.50
C ILE A 142 7.35 9.24 -5.01
N VAL A 143 6.79 10.30 -5.60
CA VAL A 143 6.74 10.50 -7.05
C VAL A 143 7.65 11.67 -7.42
N SER A 144 8.60 11.42 -8.29
CA SER A 144 9.51 12.44 -8.81
C SER A 144 9.78 12.20 -10.29
N ASN A 145 9.52 13.22 -11.11
CA ASN A 145 9.73 13.15 -12.58
C ASN A 145 9.12 11.90 -13.23
N GLY A 146 7.89 11.55 -12.83
CA GLY A 146 7.17 10.38 -13.35
C GLY A 146 7.72 9.03 -12.88
N VAL A 147 8.66 9.03 -11.93
CA VAL A 147 9.15 7.81 -11.29
C VAL A 147 8.52 7.68 -9.93
N ILE A 148 7.83 6.58 -9.71
CA ILE A 148 7.26 6.18 -8.43
C ILE A 148 8.28 5.31 -7.70
N THR A 149 8.64 5.71 -6.49
CA THR A 149 9.54 4.94 -5.61
C THR A 149 8.80 4.58 -4.33
N ILE A 150 8.80 3.29 -3.97
CA ILE A 150 8.13 2.77 -2.78
C ILE A 150 9.16 2.09 -1.90
N ARG A 151 9.14 2.44 -0.60
CA ARG A 151 10.08 1.94 0.41
C ARG A 151 9.39 1.78 1.77
N ASN A 152 10.07 1.10 2.67
CA ASN A 152 9.80 1.09 4.11
C ASN A 152 11.08 1.36 4.92
#